data_8f58317379dc096df2956e5c2dc98e8d
#
_entry.id   8f58317379dc096df2956e5c2dc98e8d
#
_cell.length_a   1.000
_cell.length_b   1.000
_cell.length_c   1.000
_cell.angle_alpha   90.00
_cell.angle_beta   90.00
_cell.angle_gamma   90.00
#
_symmetry.space_group_name_H-M   'P 1'
#
loop_
_entity.id
_entity.type
_entity.pdbx_description
1 polymer ?
#
loop_
_entity_poly.entity_id
_entity_poly.type
_entity_poly.pdbx_seq_one_letter_code
_entity_poly.pdbx_strand_id
1 'polypeptide(L)'
;MSAEPLPAEEDRSAYAGVLRFYELAKHQEWAVRDVPWGELPPVPEGKGSPHRQARRIDVWRSVVMQQLQADVLACEMAAQLLNAAPDPEARLYYSTMVQDESRHTEAWLKLIGRLGGEGERDPHLDALGHMFLEADTLEEKVFLMQVFFERLIIPRFRLIARSSRGTVLEDLCNRLAIDDGIHHGAGMAYERVLLEHAPQRVKNTLIDAANRMLPEFAAHALWRPKAREMIGHLMEARDRERLKTELNHGVRLAKSLGLDVSDVQLPF
;
A
#
# COMPACT_ATOMS: atom_id res chain seq x y z
N MET A 1 -27.38 -15.53 18.40
CA MET A 1 -27.04 -14.31 17.65
C MET A 1 -28.13 -14.10 16.63
N SER A 2 -29.00 -13.10 16.83
CA SER A 2 -29.98 -12.70 15.83
C SER A 2 -29.24 -11.97 14.72
N ALA A 3 -29.33 -12.48 13.49
CA ALA A 3 -28.81 -11.76 12.32
C ALA A 3 -29.55 -10.42 12.24
N GLU A 4 -28.80 -9.32 12.18
CA GLU A 4 -29.39 -8.04 11.83
C GLU A 4 -30.06 -8.13 10.44
N PRO A 5 -31.20 -7.47 10.25
CA PRO A 5 -31.87 -7.47 8.95
C PRO A 5 -30.95 -6.88 7.88
N LEU A 6 -30.93 -7.47 6.70
CA LEU A 6 -30.24 -6.92 5.54
C LEU A 6 -30.72 -5.48 5.27
N PRO A 7 -29.84 -4.55 4.88
CA PRO A 7 -30.19 -3.17 4.57
C PRO A 7 -31.26 -3.09 3.48
N ALA A 8 -32.02 -1.99 3.48
CA ALA A 8 -33.08 -1.73 2.49
C ALA A 8 -32.48 -1.68 1.06
N GLU A 9 -33.29 -1.87 0.04
CA GLU A 9 -32.85 -1.94 -1.36
C GLU A 9 -32.17 -0.66 -1.85
N GLU A 10 -32.51 0.51 -1.30
CA GLU A 10 -31.87 1.80 -1.56
C GLU A 10 -30.44 1.85 -0.97
N ASP A 11 -30.22 1.28 0.21
CA ASP A 11 -28.90 1.18 0.84
C ASP A 11 -27.97 0.21 0.09
N ARG A 12 -28.54 -0.83 -0.54
CA ARG A 12 -27.76 -1.78 -1.37
C ARG A 12 -27.16 -1.13 -2.61
N SER A 13 -27.79 -0.08 -3.17
CA SER A 13 -27.26 0.65 -4.31
C SER A 13 -25.95 1.37 -3.96
N ALA A 14 -25.78 1.80 -2.71
CA ALA A 14 -24.58 2.47 -2.22
C ALA A 14 -23.35 1.54 -2.26
N TYR A 15 -23.53 0.25 -1.97
CA TYR A 15 -22.46 -0.75 -1.98
C TYR A 15 -22.16 -1.37 -3.36
N ALA A 16 -22.99 -1.07 -4.37
CA ALA A 16 -22.75 -1.54 -5.74
C ALA A 16 -21.35 -1.11 -6.27
N GLY A 17 -20.87 0.05 -5.82
CA GLY A 17 -19.54 0.54 -6.12
C GLY A 17 -18.42 -0.37 -5.59
N VAL A 18 -18.60 -0.92 -4.39
CA VAL A 18 -17.62 -1.86 -3.76
C VAL A 18 -17.69 -3.22 -4.45
N LEU A 19 -18.89 -3.73 -4.73
CA LEU A 19 -19.09 -5.01 -5.41
C LEU A 19 -18.42 -5.02 -6.82
N ARG A 20 -18.42 -3.88 -7.51
CA ARG A 20 -17.70 -3.75 -8.77
C ARG A 20 -16.21 -4.06 -8.61
N PHE A 21 -15.57 -3.64 -7.52
CA PHE A 21 -14.16 -3.91 -7.27
C PHE A 21 -13.90 -5.37 -6.92
N TYR A 22 -14.85 -6.05 -6.25
CA TYR A 22 -14.80 -7.50 -6.08
C TYR A 22 -14.72 -8.23 -7.44
N GLU A 23 -15.57 -7.86 -8.39
CA GLU A 23 -15.53 -8.46 -9.74
C GLU A 23 -14.22 -8.11 -10.48
N LEU A 24 -13.71 -6.88 -10.34
CA LEU A 24 -12.43 -6.50 -10.92
C LEU A 24 -11.27 -7.32 -10.34
N ALA A 25 -11.21 -7.50 -9.01
CA ALA A 25 -10.19 -8.30 -8.35
C ALA A 25 -10.17 -9.75 -8.87
N LYS A 26 -11.34 -10.37 -8.99
CA LYS A 26 -11.47 -11.72 -9.59
C LYS A 26 -10.97 -11.81 -11.02
N HIS A 27 -11.21 -10.78 -11.83
CA HIS A 27 -10.73 -10.73 -13.21
C HIS A 27 -9.21 -10.51 -13.32
N GLN A 28 -8.61 -9.87 -12.34
CA GLN A 28 -7.17 -9.59 -12.28
C GLN A 28 -6.39 -10.68 -11.53
N GLU A 29 -7.05 -11.72 -11.05
CA GLU A 29 -6.40 -12.80 -10.31
C GLU A 29 -5.24 -13.40 -11.11
N TRP A 30 -4.11 -13.57 -10.43
CA TRP A 30 -2.91 -14.24 -10.95
C TRP A 30 -2.31 -15.14 -9.88
N ALA A 31 -1.48 -16.08 -10.25
CA ALA A 31 -0.78 -16.92 -9.27
C ALA A 31 0.72 -16.63 -9.30
N VAL A 32 1.39 -16.78 -8.16
CA VAL A 32 2.84 -16.56 -8.04
C VAL A 32 3.64 -17.47 -8.99
N ARG A 33 3.11 -18.65 -9.34
CA ARG A 33 3.70 -19.55 -10.36
C ARG A 33 3.68 -18.97 -11.76
N ASP A 34 2.77 -18.04 -12.07
CA ASP A 34 2.59 -17.44 -13.42
C ASP A 34 3.50 -16.23 -13.63
N VAL A 35 4.20 -15.77 -12.58
CA VAL A 35 5.22 -14.74 -12.67
C VAL A 35 6.41 -15.29 -13.46
N PRO A 36 6.96 -14.55 -14.44
CA PRO A 36 8.14 -14.99 -15.19
C PRO A 36 9.39 -14.90 -14.31
N TRP A 37 9.63 -15.93 -13.52
CA TRP A 37 10.76 -16.03 -12.57
C TRP A 37 12.12 -16.20 -13.29
N GLY A 38 12.39 -15.35 -14.28
CA GLY A 38 13.62 -15.33 -15.05
C GLY A 38 14.73 -14.54 -14.37
N GLU A 39 15.12 -13.45 -14.99
CA GLU A 39 16.23 -12.62 -14.56
C GLU A 39 15.92 -11.88 -13.24
N LEU A 40 16.91 -11.85 -12.35
CA LEU A 40 16.89 -11.00 -11.16
C LEU A 40 17.25 -9.55 -11.54
N PRO A 41 16.93 -8.57 -10.67
CA PRO A 41 17.34 -7.19 -10.90
C PRO A 41 18.83 -7.09 -11.21
N PRO A 42 19.22 -6.25 -12.19
CA PRO A 42 20.59 -6.26 -12.67
C PRO A 42 21.55 -5.83 -11.58
N VAL A 43 22.45 -6.76 -11.25
CA VAL A 43 23.74 -6.42 -10.68
C VAL A 43 24.66 -6.25 -11.89
N PRO A 44 25.01 -5.02 -12.33
CA PRO A 44 25.80 -4.83 -13.54
C PRO A 44 27.09 -5.66 -13.48
N GLU A 45 27.20 -6.61 -14.40
CA GLU A 45 28.42 -7.40 -14.56
C GLU A 45 29.60 -6.48 -14.88
N GLY A 46 30.75 -6.76 -14.30
CA GLY A 46 32.07 -6.40 -14.82
C GLY A 46 32.57 -4.98 -14.59
N LYS A 47 31.82 -4.02 -14.07
CA LYS A 47 32.33 -2.67 -13.77
C LYS A 47 32.23 -2.30 -12.28
N GLY A 48 32.91 -3.05 -11.44
CA GLY A 48 33.00 -2.76 -10.01
C GLY A 48 33.72 -3.85 -9.24
N SER A 49 34.33 -3.47 -8.12
CA SER A 49 34.88 -4.43 -7.19
C SER A 49 33.78 -5.37 -6.66
N PRO A 50 34.13 -6.61 -6.22
CA PRO A 50 33.18 -7.53 -5.56
C PRO A 50 32.34 -6.84 -4.45
N HIS A 51 32.93 -5.90 -3.72
CA HIS A 51 32.25 -5.07 -2.73
C HIS A 51 31.11 -4.21 -3.29
N ARG A 52 31.25 -3.66 -4.50
CA ARG A 52 30.19 -2.87 -5.12
C ARG A 52 29.03 -3.74 -5.60
N GLN A 53 29.32 -4.95 -6.06
CA GLN A 53 28.30 -5.92 -6.47
C GLN A 53 27.50 -6.42 -5.25
N ALA A 54 28.16 -6.78 -4.16
CA ALA A 54 27.52 -7.18 -2.93
C ALA A 54 26.57 -6.09 -2.39
N ARG A 55 27.04 -4.83 -2.33
CA ARG A 55 26.20 -3.69 -1.90
C ARG A 55 24.96 -3.48 -2.76
N ARG A 56 25.00 -3.76 -4.06
CA ARG A 56 23.83 -3.65 -4.93
C ARG A 56 22.79 -4.72 -4.65
N ILE A 57 23.23 -5.95 -4.36
CA ILE A 57 22.35 -7.02 -3.91
C ILE A 57 21.70 -6.62 -2.59
N ASP A 58 22.44 -6.06 -1.64
CA ASP A 58 21.92 -5.61 -0.35
C ASP A 58 20.89 -4.48 -0.50
N VAL A 59 21.09 -3.57 -1.46
CA VAL A 59 20.07 -2.55 -1.79
C VAL A 59 18.77 -3.21 -2.29
N TRP A 60 18.88 -4.18 -3.21
CA TRP A 60 17.69 -4.89 -3.70
C TRP A 60 17.02 -5.72 -2.61
N ARG A 61 17.79 -6.42 -1.78
CA ARG A 61 17.25 -7.13 -0.61
C ARG A 61 16.46 -6.19 0.29
N SER A 62 16.99 -5.01 0.59
CA SER A 62 16.30 -4.03 1.43
C SER A 62 15.07 -3.43 0.76
N VAL A 63 15.11 -3.17 -0.56
CA VAL A 63 13.92 -2.73 -1.31
C VAL A 63 12.81 -3.77 -1.26
N VAL A 64 13.17 -5.05 -1.49
CA VAL A 64 12.20 -6.16 -1.46
C VAL A 64 11.71 -6.42 -0.03
N MET A 65 12.58 -6.28 0.97
CA MET A 65 12.20 -6.41 2.38
C MET A 65 11.16 -5.36 2.80
N GLN A 66 11.31 -4.12 2.35
CA GLN A 66 10.31 -3.08 2.59
C GLN A 66 8.95 -3.43 1.99
N GLN A 67 8.94 -4.01 0.77
CA GLN A 67 7.66 -4.42 0.15
C GLN A 67 7.06 -5.58 0.94
N LEU A 68 7.85 -6.58 1.34
CA LEU A 68 7.36 -7.66 2.19
C LEU A 68 6.75 -7.15 3.49
N GLN A 69 7.41 -6.18 4.18
CA GLN A 69 6.87 -5.59 5.40
C GLN A 69 5.53 -4.90 5.14
N ALA A 70 5.42 -4.15 4.04
CA ALA A 70 4.21 -3.44 3.67
C ALA A 70 3.05 -4.41 3.39
N ASP A 71 3.30 -5.48 2.60
CA ASP A 71 2.25 -6.40 2.18
C ASP A 71 1.84 -7.38 3.31
N VAL A 72 2.76 -7.72 4.23
CA VAL A 72 2.38 -8.42 5.48
C VAL A 72 1.44 -7.57 6.31
N LEU A 73 1.75 -6.28 6.50
CA LEU A 73 0.86 -5.34 7.18
C LEU A 73 -0.48 -5.19 6.45
N ALA A 74 -0.45 -5.06 5.12
CA ALA A 74 -1.65 -4.93 4.29
C ALA A 74 -2.56 -6.17 4.41
N CYS A 75 -1.97 -7.37 4.46
CA CYS A 75 -2.71 -8.62 4.68
C CYS A 75 -3.41 -8.65 6.05
N GLU A 76 -2.72 -8.26 7.12
CA GLU A 76 -3.30 -8.16 8.47
C GLU A 76 -4.43 -7.14 8.50
N MET A 77 -4.24 -6.00 7.85
CA MET A 77 -5.23 -4.93 7.78
C MET A 77 -6.45 -5.34 6.96
N ALA A 78 -6.26 -5.99 5.81
CA ALA A 78 -7.35 -6.52 4.99
C ALA A 78 -8.19 -7.55 5.78
N ALA A 79 -7.54 -8.40 6.60
CA ALA A 79 -8.24 -9.34 7.47
C ALA A 79 -9.05 -8.63 8.57
N GLN A 80 -8.54 -7.54 9.16
CA GLN A 80 -9.31 -6.72 10.09
C GLN A 80 -10.49 -6.04 9.42
N LEU A 81 -10.32 -5.49 8.20
CA LEU A 81 -11.39 -4.88 7.41
C LEU A 81 -12.46 -5.89 7.04
N LEU A 82 -12.08 -7.10 6.62
CA LEU A 82 -13.00 -8.21 6.37
C LEU A 82 -13.87 -8.54 7.60
N ASN A 83 -13.25 -8.55 8.77
CA ASN A 83 -13.96 -8.84 10.02
C ASN A 83 -14.84 -7.67 10.49
N ALA A 84 -14.39 -6.42 10.31
CA ALA A 84 -15.06 -5.22 10.76
C ALA A 84 -16.22 -4.79 9.86
N ALA A 85 -16.13 -5.05 8.54
CA ALA A 85 -17.16 -4.63 7.58
C ALA A 85 -18.51 -5.29 7.93
N PRO A 86 -19.60 -4.49 8.15
CA PRO A 86 -20.91 -5.05 8.42
C PRO A 86 -21.58 -5.60 7.15
N ASP A 87 -21.25 -5.06 5.99
CA ASP A 87 -21.95 -5.28 4.73
C ASP A 87 -21.43 -6.51 4.00
N PRO A 88 -22.30 -7.40 3.50
CA PRO A 88 -21.87 -8.60 2.76
C PRO A 88 -21.05 -8.26 1.51
N GLU A 89 -21.37 -7.19 0.80
CA GLU A 89 -20.69 -6.73 -0.41
C GLU A 89 -19.25 -6.31 -0.09
N ALA A 90 -19.05 -5.56 0.98
CA ALA A 90 -17.72 -5.17 1.45
C ALA A 90 -16.92 -6.40 1.91
N ARG A 91 -17.55 -7.36 2.60
CA ARG A 91 -16.88 -8.62 3.01
C ARG A 91 -16.44 -9.45 1.81
N LEU A 92 -17.26 -9.54 0.76
CA LEU A 92 -16.86 -10.21 -0.49
C LEU A 92 -15.60 -9.57 -1.06
N TYR A 93 -15.57 -8.24 -1.14
CA TYR A 93 -14.41 -7.51 -1.62
C TYR A 93 -13.17 -7.72 -0.72
N TYR A 94 -13.29 -7.56 0.60
CA TYR A 94 -12.15 -7.74 1.49
C TYR A 94 -11.61 -9.18 1.52
N SER A 95 -12.44 -10.18 1.19
CA SER A 95 -11.94 -11.55 1.02
C SER A 95 -10.97 -11.67 -0.16
N THR A 96 -11.21 -10.97 -1.27
CA THR A 96 -10.27 -10.91 -2.39
C THR A 96 -9.03 -10.10 -2.03
N MET A 97 -9.17 -8.99 -1.31
CA MET A 97 -8.02 -8.21 -0.85
C MET A 97 -7.08 -9.02 0.04
N VAL A 98 -7.62 -9.80 1.01
CA VAL A 98 -6.80 -10.73 1.83
C VAL A 98 -6.05 -11.73 0.95
N GLN A 99 -6.70 -12.27 -0.09
CA GLN A 99 -6.08 -13.20 -1.03
C GLN A 99 -4.97 -12.50 -1.84
N ASP A 100 -5.20 -11.28 -2.31
CA ASP A 100 -4.24 -10.50 -3.08
C ASP A 100 -2.99 -10.22 -2.23
N GLU A 101 -3.15 -9.72 -1.01
CA GLU A 101 -2.04 -9.41 -0.11
C GLU A 101 -1.26 -10.66 0.34
N SER A 102 -1.95 -11.80 0.49
CA SER A 102 -1.28 -13.09 0.74
C SER A 102 -0.41 -13.50 -0.45
N ARG A 103 -0.89 -13.31 -1.67
CA ARG A 103 -0.17 -13.57 -2.92
C ARG A 103 1.02 -12.65 -3.10
N HIS A 104 0.87 -11.35 -2.78
CA HIS A 104 1.96 -10.38 -2.77
C HIS A 104 3.06 -10.82 -1.81
N THR A 105 2.69 -11.16 -0.57
CA THR A 105 3.59 -11.69 0.46
C THR A 105 4.34 -12.94 -0.04
N GLU A 106 3.65 -13.92 -0.64
CA GLU A 106 4.27 -15.13 -1.21
C GLU A 106 5.31 -14.78 -2.27
N ALA A 107 4.98 -13.85 -3.16
CA ALA A 107 5.89 -13.42 -4.23
C ALA A 107 7.16 -12.76 -3.67
N TRP A 108 7.03 -11.90 -2.67
CA TRP A 108 8.19 -11.26 -2.02
C TRP A 108 9.06 -12.27 -1.26
N LEU A 109 8.48 -13.19 -0.53
CA LEU A 109 9.23 -14.26 0.16
C LEU A 109 10.03 -15.09 -0.84
N LYS A 110 9.44 -15.46 -1.97
CA LYS A 110 10.14 -16.18 -3.04
C LYS A 110 11.29 -15.36 -3.63
N LEU A 111 11.07 -14.05 -3.84
CA LEU A 111 12.11 -13.17 -4.37
C LEU A 111 13.25 -12.95 -3.39
N ILE A 112 12.96 -12.79 -2.09
CA ILE A 112 13.97 -12.71 -1.02
C ILE A 112 14.85 -13.97 -1.02
N GLY A 113 14.26 -15.15 -1.11
CA GLY A 113 14.99 -16.40 -1.23
C GLY A 113 15.95 -16.42 -2.43
N ARG A 114 15.48 -15.92 -3.59
CA ARG A 114 16.32 -15.83 -4.82
C ARG A 114 17.42 -14.77 -4.73
N LEU A 115 17.22 -13.71 -3.96
CA LEU A 115 18.25 -12.69 -3.68
C LEU A 115 19.28 -13.16 -2.63
N GLY A 116 19.10 -14.34 -2.06
CA GLY A 116 20.03 -14.94 -1.10
C GLY A 116 19.83 -14.46 0.34
N GLY A 117 18.61 -14.06 0.70
CA GLY A 117 18.22 -13.73 2.07
C GLY A 117 17.60 -12.35 2.25
N GLU A 118 17.26 -12.05 3.48
CA GLU A 118 16.57 -10.82 3.89
C GLU A 118 17.48 -9.59 3.76
N GLY A 119 16.84 -8.43 3.58
CA GLY A 119 17.44 -7.12 3.62
C GLY A 119 17.20 -6.40 4.94
N GLU A 120 17.62 -5.14 5.00
CA GLU A 120 17.38 -4.28 6.14
C GLU A 120 15.89 -3.92 6.24
N ARG A 121 15.32 -4.06 7.44
CA ARG A 121 13.93 -3.68 7.73
C ARG A 121 13.80 -2.16 7.87
N ASP A 122 12.66 -1.65 7.48
CA ASP A 122 12.30 -0.24 7.62
C ASP A 122 11.52 -0.03 8.93
N PRO A 123 12.10 0.69 9.91
CA PRO A 123 11.43 0.89 11.20
C PRO A 123 10.17 1.76 11.10
N HIS A 124 10.07 2.61 10.07
CA HIS A 124 8.90 3.47 9.88
C HIS A 124 7.68 2.69 9.37
N LEU A 125 7.89 1.58 8.65
CA LEU A 125 6.79 0.66 8.31
C LEU A 125 6.24 -0.05 9.54
N ASP A 126 7.09 -0.42 10.50
CA ASP A 126 6.64 -1.00 11.76
C ASP A 126 5.80 0.03 12.57
N ALA A 127 6.21 1.31 12.60
CA ALA A 127 5.45 2.38 13.23
C ALA A 127 4.09 2.64 12.54
N LEU A 128 4.07 2.68 11.19
CA LEU A 128 2.83 2.79 10.43
C LEU A 128 1.90 1.60 10.69
N GLY A 129 2.47 0.39 10.79
CA GLY A 129 1.73 -0.82 11.09
C GLY A 129 0.96 -0.72 12.42
N HIS A 130 1.62 -0.26 13.47
CA HIS A 130 0.94 -0.02 14.76
C HIS A 130 -0.23 0.97 14.61
N MET A 131 -0.02 2.10 13.93
CA MET A 131 -1.09 3.10 13.73
C MET A 131 -2.29 2.52 12.98
N PHE A 132 -2.05 1.71 11.95
CA PHE A 132 -3.12 1.13 11.12
C PHE A 132 -3.88 0.05 11.88
N LEU A 133 -3.18 -0.86 12.54
CA LEU A 133 -3.80 -1.98 13.25
C LEU A 133 -4.55 -1.54 14.51
N GLU A 134 -4.09 -0.46 15.16
CA GLU A 134 -4.71 0.14 16.35
C GLU A 134 -5.80 1.17 16.05
N ALA A 135 -6.08 1.47 14.77
CA ALA A 135 -7.17 2.36 14.40
C ALA A 135 -8.51 1.83 14.94
N ASP A 136 -9.31 2.70 15.55
CA ASP A 136 -10.48 2.29 16.33
C ASP A 136 -11.71 2.01 15.46
N THR A 137 -11.88 2.76 14.36
CA THR A 137 -13.09 2.70 13.53
C THR A 137 -12.84 2.12 12.15
N LEU A 138 -13.90 1.62 11.53
CA LEU A 138 -13.84 1.10 10.16
C LEU A 138 -13.42 2.20 9.18
N GLU A 139 -14.00 3.40 9.32
CA GLU A 139 -13.67 4.57 8.51
C GLU A 139 -12.18 4.93 8.62
N GLU A 140 -11.62 4.93 9.83
CA GLU A 140 -10.19 5.22 10.03
C GLU A 140 -9.32 4.16 9.35
N LYS A 141 -9.66 2.87 9.48
CA LYS A 141 -8.92 1.78 8.83
C LYS A 141 -8.95 1.89 7.31
N VAL A 142 -10.13 2.11 6.71
CA VAL A 142 -10.28 2.28 5.26
C VAL A 142 -9.51 3.51 4.78
N PHE A 143 -9.63 4.61 5.50
CA PHE A 143 -8.98 5.87 5.16
C PHE A 143 -7.45 5.76 5.18
N LEU A 144 -6.88 5.25 6.27
CA LEU A 144 -5.43 5.13 6.42
C LEU A 144 -4.84 4.14 5.43
N MET A 145 -5.44 2.96 5.30
CA MET A 145 -4.91 1.91 4.45
C MET A 145 -5.22 2.16 2.98
N GLN A 146 -6.49 2.17 2.61
CA GLN A 146 -6.86 2.13 1.20
C GLN A 146 -6.87 3.51 0.52
N VAL A 147 -7.30 4.57 1.24
CA VAL A 147 -7.32 5.92 0.65
C VAL A 147 -5.92 6.51 0.57
N PHE A 148 -5.11 6.36 1.62
CA PHE A 148 -3.78 6.96 1.69
C PHE A 148 -2.66 5.99 1.33
N PHE A 149 -2.45 4.92 2.09
CA PHE A 149 -1.27 4.08 1.95
C PHE A 149 -1.20 3.39 0.59
N GLU A 150 -2.25 2.71 0.16
CA GLU A 150 -2.34 2.07 -1.16
C GLU A 150 -2.08 3.06 -2.30
N ARG A 151 -2.67 4.24 -2.21
CA ARG A 151 -2.46 5.28 -3.22
C ARG A 151 -1.00 5.74 -3.29
N LEU A 152 -0.33 5.81 -2.16
CA LEU A 152 1.04 6.32 -2.07
C LEU A 152 2.09 5.26 -2.45
N ILE A 153 1.76 3.96 -2.36
CA ILE A 153 2.66 2.87 -2.75
C ILE A 153 2.72 2.63 -4.26
N ILE A 154 1.62 2.85 -5.00
CA ILE A 154 1.54 2.63 -6.46
C ILE A 154 2.65 3.34 -7.25
N PRO A 155 2.98 4.64 -7.04
CA PRO A 155 4.09 5.29 -7.70
C PRO A 155 5.44 4.65 -7.41
N ARG A 156 5.60 4.05 -6.24
CA ARG A 156 6.80 3.33 -5.83
C ARG A 156 6.97 2.04 -6.64
N PHE A 157 5.93 1.23 -6.78
CA PHE A 157 5.97 0.04 -7.65
C PHE A 157 6.32 0.42 -9.09
N ARG A 158 5.72 1.46 -9.63
CA ARG A 158 6.03 1.97 -10.97
C ARG A 158 7.49 2.43 -11.10
N LEU A 159 8.08 2.97 -10.02
CA LEU A 159 9.49 3.34 -10.01
C LEU A 159 10.40 2.12 -9.99
N ILE A 160 10.09 1.12 -9.14
CA ILE A 160 10.83 -0.14 -9.05
C ILE A 160 10.79 -0.85 -10.41
N ALA A 161 9.61 -1.00 -11.02
CA ALA A 161 9.44 -1.60 -12.33
C ALA A 161 10.33 -0.93 -13.39
N ARG A 162 10.28 0.41 -13.48
CA ARG A 162 11.13 1.17 -14.44
C ARG A 162 12.62 1.01 -14.18
N SER A 163 13.02 0.82 -12.92
CA SER A 163 14.43 0.68 -12.53
C SER A 163 14.96 -0.74 -12.70
N SER A 164 14.07 -1.71 -12.92
CA SER A 164 14.37 -3.14 -13.03
C SER A 164 13.85 -3.78 -14.32
N ARG A 165 13.87 -3.02 -15.41
CA ARG A 165 13.35 -3.47 -16.71
C ARG A 165 13.98 -4.79 -17.17
N GLY A 166 13.15 -5.66 -17.74
CA GLY A 166 13.55 -6.99 -18.23
C GLY A 166 13.76 -8.02 -17.12
N THR A 167 13.40 -7.70 -15.87
CA THR A 167 13.56 -8.62 -14.73
C THR A 167 12.22 -9.00 -14.12
N VAL A 168 12.24 -10.02 -13.27
CA VAL A 168 11.06 -10.45 -12.49
C VAL A 168 10.43 -9.30 -11.68
N LEU A 169 11.22 -8.33 -11.21
CA LEU A 169 10.73 -7.17 -10.48
C LEU A 169 9.88 -6.23 -11.33
N GLU A 170 10.18 -6.09 -12.62
CA GLU A 170 9.33 -5.30 -13.53
C GLU A 170 7.93 -5.90 -13.61
N ASP A 171 7.83 -7.21 -13.91
CA ASP A 171 6.55 -7.90 -14.05
C ASP A 171 5.77 -7.89 -12.73
N LEU A 172 6.44 -8.25 -11.63
CA LEU A 172 5.83 -8.31 -10.32
C LEU A 172 5.27 -6.95 -9.88
N CYS A 173 6.07 -5.89 -9.91
CA CYS A 173 5.63 -4.55 -9.51
C CYS A 173 4.54 -3.97 -10.42
N ASN A 174 4.46 -4.39 -11.69
CA ASN A 174 3.36 -3.99 -12.56
C ASN A 174 2.05 -4.68 -12.16
N ARG A 175 2.07 -5.96 -11.75
CA ARG A 175 0.91 -6.68 -11.24
C ARG A 175 0.41 -6.07 -9.94
N LEU A 176 1.31 -5.88 -8.97
CA LEU A 176 0.97 -5.28 -7.68
C LEU A 176 0.37 -3.88 -7.83
N ALA A 177 0.93 -3.06 -8.72
CA ALA A 177 0.39 -1.71 -8.96
C ALA A 177 -1.03 -1.72 -9.57
N ILE A 178 -1.46 -2.82 -10.20
CA ILE A 178 -2.84 -2.99 -10.67
C ILE A 178 -3.73 -3.39 -9.50
N ASP A 179 -3.30 -4.37 -8.70
CA ASP A 179 -4.06 -4.85 -7.53
C ASP A 179 -4.27 -3.71 -6.53
N ASP A 180 -3.21 -2.97 -6.16
CA ASP A 180 -3.31 -1.80 -5.26
C ASP A 180 -4.17 -0.67 -5.85
N GLY A 181 -4.19 -0.55 -7.18
CA GLY A 181 -5.12 0.35 -7.87
C GLY A 181 -6.58 -0.02 -7.66
N ILE A 182 -6.88 -1.32 -7.60
CA ILE A 182 -8.20 -1.87 -7.27
C ILE A 182 -8.48 -1.64 -5.78
N HIS A 183 -7.51 -1.92 -4.89
CA HIS A 183 -7.63 -1.70 -3.46
C HIS A 183 -7.93 -0.25 -3.12
N HIS A 184 -7.16 0.68 -3.68
CA HIS A 184 -7.40 2.11 -3.53
C HIS A 184 -8.78 2.54 -4.06
N GLY A 185 -9.15 2.07 -5.25
CA GLY A 185 -10.45 2.38 -5.85
C GLY A 185 -11.63 1.90 -5.02
N ALA A 186 -11.54 0.69 -4.47
CA ALA A 186 -12.54 0.13 -3.56
C ALA A 186 -12.63 0.93 -2.26
N GLY A 187 -11.47 1.26 -1.67
CA GLY A 187 -11.41 2.11 -0.47
C GLY A 187 -12.06 3.46 -0.68
N MET A 188 -11.78 4.13 -1.81
CA MET A 188 -12.43 5.40 -2.15
C MET A 188 -13.96 5.27 -2.33
N ALA A 189 -14.43 4.15 -2.87
CA ALA A 189 -15.87 3.91 -3.04
C ALA A 189 -16.53 3.63 -1.69
N TYR A 190 -15.92 2.78 -0.88
CA TYR A 190 -16.47 2.39 0.42
C TYR A 190 -16.43 3.54 1.42
N GLU A 191 -15.32 4.27 1.49
CA GLU A 191 -15.18 5.42 2.38
C GLU A 191 -16.23 6.50 2.11
N ARG A 192 -16.62 6.72 0.85
CA ARG A 192 -17.73 7.63 0.53
C ARG A 192 -19.03 7.21 1.18
N VAL A 193 -19.36 5.91 1.13
CA VAL A 193 -20.56 5.36 1.75
C VAL A 193 -20.50 5.52 3.27
N LEU A 194 -19.38 5.17 3.88
CA LEU A 194 -19.17 5.29 5.33
C LEU A 194 -19.29 6.74 5.80
N LEU A 195 -18.77 7.70 5.02
CA LEU A 195 -18.77 9.12 5.39
C LEU A 195 -20.08 9.86 5.05
N GLU A 196 -20.97 9.29 4.24
CA GLU A 196 -22.22 9.94 3.83
C GLU A 196 -23.07 10.33 5.04
N HIS A 197 -23.15 9.43 6.01
CA HIS A 197 -23.91 9.62 7.25
C HIS A 197 -23.04 9.76 8.49
N ALA A 198 -21.71 9.78 8.34
CA ALA A 198 -20.80 9.89 9.46
C ALA A 198 -20.92 11.25 10.17
N PRO A 199 -21.00 11.26 11.51
CA PRO A 199 -21.01 12.51 12.26
C PRO A 199 -19.69 13.27 12.10
N GLN A 200 -19.74 14.61 12.21
CA GLN A 200 -18.55 15.46 12.00
C GLN A 200 -17.35 15.05 12.90
N ARG A 201 -17.62 14.53 14.09
CA ARG A 201 -16.55 14.01 14.98
C ARG A 201 -15.71 12.90 14.32
N VAL A 202 -16.35 11.97 13.56
CA VAL A 202 -15.67 10.90 12.83
C VAL A 202 -14.80 11.50 11.72
N LYS A 203 -15.35 12.46 10.96
CA LYS A 203 -14.59 13.16 9.92
C LYS A 203 -13.37 13.88 10.48
N ASN A 204 -13.46 14.45 11.67
CA ASN A 204 -12.34 15.11 12.34
C ASN A 204 -11.27 14.09 12.78
N THR A 205 -11.67 12.92 13.32
CA THR A 205 -10.69 11.88 13.69
C THR A 205 -9.88 11.37 12.51
N LEU A 206 -10.43 11.36 11.29
CA LEU A 206 -9.68 10.99 10.09
C LEU A 206 -8.57 12.00 9.77
N ILE A 207 -8.81 13.28 9.96
CA ILE A 207 -7.79 14.32 9.78
C ILE A 207 -6.69 14.20 10.84
N ASP A 208 -7.08 13.95 12.09
CA ASP A 208 -6.12 13.69 13.17
C ASP A 208 -5.27 12.43 12.89
N ALA A 209 -5.90 11.36 12.40
CA ALA A 209 -5.21 10.14 12.00
C ALA A 209 -4.23 10.40 10.84
N ALA A 210 -4.63 11.15 9.82
CA ALA A 210 -3.74 11.58 8.75
C ALA A 210 -2.54 12.37 9.27
N ASN A 211 -2.76 13.33 10.16
CA ASN A 211 -1.69 14.15 10.74
C ASN A 211 -0.70 13.31 11.58
N ARG A 212 -1.17 12.26 12.24
CA ARG A 212 -0.28 11.31 12.93
C ARG A 212 0.52 10.44 11.97
N MET A 213 -0.11 9.98 10.89
CA MET A 213 0.49 9.07 9.91
C MET A 213 1.50 9.77 8.98
N LEU A 214 1.22 10.98 8.53
CA LEU A 214 1.98 11.67 7.49
C LEU A 214 3.48 11.83 7.81
N PRO A 215 3.92 12.15 9.04
CA PRO A 215 5.34 12.20 9.38
C PRO A 215 6.04 10.86 9.24
N GLU A 216 5.45 9.77 9.74
CA GLU A 216 6.01 8.42 9.63
C GLU A 216 6.00 7.94 8.18
N PHE A 217 4.94 8.24 7.43
CA PHE A 217 4.90 7.94 6.01
C PHE A 217 6.00 8.68 5.24
N ALA A 218 6.24 9.95 5.54
CA ALA A 218 7.33 10.71 4.93
C ALA A 218 8.70 10.13 5.30
N ALA A 219 8.89 9.72 6.54
CA ALA A 219 10.10 9.08 7.01
C ALA A 219 10.33 7.73 6.28
N HIS A 220 9.29 6.89 6.16
CA HIS A 220 9.32 5.68 5.34
C HIS A 220 9.68 5.97 3.88
N ALA A 221 9.01 6.91 3.24
CA ALA A 221 9.22 7.22 1.82
C ALA A 221 10.64 7.74 1.54
N LEU A 222 11.24 8.42 2.51
CA LEU A 222 12.60 8.95 2.46
C LEU A 222 13.64 8.01 3.07
N TRP A 223 13.22 6.96 3.76
CA TRP A 223 14.14 6.01 4.38
C TRP A 223 15.08 5.37 3.36
N ARG A 224 16.33 5.21 3.75
CA ARG A 224 17.37 4.61 2.92
C ARG A 224 18.12 3.55 3.72
N PRO A 225 18.23 2.32 3.21
CA PRO A 225 19.06 1.31 3.82
C PRO A 225 20.52 1.78 3.83
N LYS A 226 21.29 1.37 4.83
CA LYS A 226 22.73 1.72 4.99
C LYS A 226 23.56 1.44 3.73
N ALA A 227 23.21 0.38 2.99
CA ALA A 227 23.84 0.06 1.72
C ALA A 227 23.66 1.17 0.66
N ARG A 228 22.61 2.01 0.78
CA ARG A 228 22.27 3.08 -0.16
C ARG A 228 22.78 4.46 0.29
N GLU A 229 23.13 4.66 1.54
CA GLU A 229 23.58 5.97 2.09
C GLU A 229 24.71 6.61 1.27
N MET A 230 25.61 5.79 0.71
CA MET A 230 26.73 6.27 -0.11
C MET A 230 26.34 6.76 -1.52
N ILE A 231 25.09 6.48 -1.98
CA ILE A 231 24.61 6.87 -3.32
C ILE A 231 23.59 8.04 -3.20
N GLY A 232 23.16 8.37 -1.99
CA GLY A 232 21.89 9.00 -1.68
C GLY A 232 21.79 10.51 -1.87
N HIS A 233 22.85 11.27 -1.73
CA HIS A 233 22.74 12.73 -1.65
C HIS A 233 22.22 13.43 -2.93
N LEU A 234 22.43 12.83 -4.09
CA LEU A 234 21.98 13.42 -5.37
C LEU A 234 20.49 13.18 -5.70
N MET A 235 19.85 12.20 -5.04
CA MET A 235 18.45 11.82 -5.29
C MET A 235 17.48 12.44 -4.27
N GLU A 236 17.97 12.89 -3.12
CA GLU A 236 17.15 13.29 -1.98
C GLU A 236 16.21 14.46 -2.29
N ALA A 237 16.69 15.50 -2.96
CA ALA A 237 15.87 16.66 -3.32
C ALA A 237 14.72 16.26 -4.28
N ARG A 238 15.01 15.41 -5.27
CA ARG A 238 14.01 14.87 -6.20
C ARG A 238 12.97 13.99 -5.50
N ASP A 239 13.42 13.15 -4.57
CA ASP A 239 12.54 12.26 -3.82
C ASP A 239 11.62 13.07 -2.89
N ARG A 240 12.12 14.15 -2.26
CA ARG A 240 11.31 15.07 -1.45
C ARG A 240 10.26 15.81 -2.27
N GLU A 241 10.60 16.36 -3.43
CA GLU A 241 9.62 17.04 -4.31
C GLU A 241 8.55 16.09 -4.83
N ARG A 242 8.94 14.86 -5.14
CA ARG A 242 8.01 13.82 -5.54
C ARG A 242 7.07 13.44 -4.40
N LEU A 243 7.61 13.19 -3.21
CA LEU A 243 6.82 12.89 -2.03
C LEU A 243 5.83 14.01 -1.72
N LYS A 244 6.27 15.27 -1.76
CA LYS A 244 5.41 16.44 -1.60
C LYS A 244 4.25 16.44 -2.60
N THR A 245 4.52 16.10 -3.86
CA THR A 245 3.49 15.99 -4.90
C THR A 245 2.48 14.89 -4.58
N GLU A 246 2.93 13.72 -4.14
CA GLU A 246 2.06 12.60 -3.78
C GLU A 246 1.24 12.89 -2.53
N LEU A 247 1.82 13.47 -1.49
CA LEU A 247 1.08 13.85 -0.28
C LEU A 247 0.03 14.92 -0.56
N ASN A 248 0.33 15.93 -1.37
CA ASN A 248 -0.66 16.89 -1.83
C ASN A 248 -1.79 16.23 -2.64
N HIS A 249 -1.50 15.15 -3.36
CA HIS A 249 -2.55 14.38 -4.03
C HIS A 249 -3.43 13.66 -3.01
N GLY A 250 -2.87 13.04 -1.98
CA GLY A 250 -3.61 12.44 -0.87
C GLY A 250 -4.55 13.43 -0.19
N VAL A 251 -4.08 14.65 0.09
CA VAL A 251 -4.92 15.73 0.65
C VAL A 251 -6.10 16.06 -0.28
N ARG A 252 -5.87 16.12 -1.62
CA ARG A 252 -6.97 16.34 -2.57
C ARG A 252 -7.99 15.19 -2.58
N LEU A 253 -7.54 13.95 -2.39
CA LEU A 253 -8.44 12.80 -2.26
C LEU A 253 -9.30 12.92 -1.00
N ALA A 254 -8.70 13.22 0.16
CA ALA A 254 -9.44 13.47 1.40
C ALA A 254 -10.50 14.58 1.21
N LYS A 255 -10.13 15.68 0.55
CA LYS A 255 -11.09 16.75 0.20
C LYS A 255 -12.23 16.25 -0.70
N SER A 256 -11.94 15.35 -1.65
CA SER A 256 -12.98 14.76 -2.53
C SER A 256 -13.95 13.83 -1.82
N LEU A 257 -13.61 13.38 -0.62
CA LEU A 257 -14.46 12.63 0.30
C LEU A 257 -15.30 13.55 1.22
N GLY A 258 -15.19 14.86 1.04
CA GLY A 258 -15.94 15.85 1.85
C GLY A 258 -15.30 16.14 3.22
N LEU A 259 -14.01 15.79 3.39
CA LEU A 259 -13.28 16.12 4.61
C LEU A 259 -12.77 17.57 4.55
N ASP A 260 -12.80 18.26 5.70
CA ASP A 260 -12.13 19.55 5.86
C ASP A 260 -10.64 19.33 6.06
N VAL A 261 -9.84 19.67 5.05
CA VAL A 261 -8.39 19.46 5.02
C VAL A 261 -7.59 20.68 5.44
N SER A 262 -8.24 21.71 5.99
CA SER A 262 -7.57 22.96 6.44
C SER A 262 -6.52 22.71 7.50
N ASP A 263 -6.74 21.72 8.36
CA ASP A 263 -5.86 21.36 9.48
C ASP A 263 -4.84 20.26 9.13
N VAL A 264 -4.76 19.81 7.86
CA VAL A 264 -3.77 18.83 7.44
C VAL A 264 -2.38 19.44 7.44
N GLN A 265 -1.46 18.85 8.20
CA GLN A 265 -0.08 19.28 8.34
C GLN A 265 0.84 18.41 7.49
N LEU A 266 1.36 18.95 6.39
CA LEU A 266 2.36 18.25 5.60
C LEU A 266 3.75 18.35 6.26
N PRO A 267 4.52 17.25 6.29
CA PRO A 267 5.81 17.18 7.00
C PRO A 267 6.98 17.85 6.24
N PHE A 268 6.75 19.04 5.62
CA PHE A 268 7.75 19.80 4.83
C PHE A 268 7.67 21.28 5.15
#